data_52a198364353f005023a32a83f71a341
#
_entry.id   52a198364353f005023a32a83f71a341
#
_cell.length_a   1.000
_cell.length_b   1.000
_cell.length_c   1.000
_cell.angle_alpha   90.00
_cell.angle_beta   90.00
_cell.angle_gamma   90.00
#
_symmetry.space_group_name_H-M   'P 1'
#
loop_
_entity.id
_entity.type
_entity.pdbx_description
1 polymer ?
#
loop_
_entity_poly.entity_id
_entity_poly.type
_entity_poly.pdbx_seq_one_letter_code
_entity_poly.pdbx_strand_id
1 'polypeptide(L)'
;MPSSTAAKGDRDRLIDAAETCLRVKGIRATTVSEVAEVAQVSRGWLYRHFPDKVSLLGAAIVRLNDAYWSEARTLLDRCEGLDEQMAAGVVNARAAYDDPGAVLMRLRMDEPEEFAACAGAGVAGLMPDLADFWRPYLVAAQERDEVHADADIGEAAEWVARVLISLSTVPGDTLDPTDRAVVRAHVRRYVMPGLRADPAQSV
;
A
#
# COMPACT_ATOMS: atom_id res chain seq x y z
N MET A 1 30.59 -23.71 -0.27
CA MET A 1 30.01 -23.25 1.00
C MET A 1 28.53 -23.02 0.77
N PRO A 2 27.60 -23.85 1.22
CA PRO A 2 26.15 -23.58 1.06
C PRO A 2 25.75 -22.48 2.04
N SER A 3 25.10 -21.44 1.49
CA SER A 3 24.51 -20.33 2.24
C SER A 3 23.50 -20.88 3.25
N SER A 4 23.71 -20.55 4.50
CA SER A 4 22.79 -20.83 5.61
C SER A 4 21.47 -20.10 5.38
N THR A 5 20.50 -20.78 4.79
CA THR A 5 19.09 -20.36 4.86
C THR A 5 18.69 -20.63 6.32
N ALA A 6 18.66 -19.58 7.13
CA ALA A 6 18.13 -19.69 8.48
C ALA A 6 16.74 -20.32 8.39
N ALA A 7 16.50 -21.40 9.12
CA ALA A 7 15.19 -22.07 9.14
C ALA A 7 14.15 -21.05 9.59
N LYS A 8 13.15 -20.75 8.73
CA LYS A 8 12.02 -19.88 9.08
C LYS A 8 11.39 -20.37 10.38
N GLY A 9 11.13 -19.45 11.29
CA GLY A 9 10.46 -19.77 12.54
C GLY A 9 9.07 -20.37 12.28
N ASP A 10 8.58 -21.18 13.20
CA ASP A 10 7.27 -21.85 13.07
C ASP A 10 6.12 -20.88 12.82
N ARG A 11 6.20 -19.71 13.46
CA ARG A 11 5.21 -18.64 13.27
C ARG A 11 5.24 -18.07 11.83
N ASP A 12 6.42 -17.91 11.25
CA ASP A 12 6.58 -17.40 9.88
C ASP A 12 6.03 -18.39 8.85
N ARG A 13 6.19 -19.70 9.06
CA ARG A 13 5.60 -20.74 8.20
C ARG A 13 4.07 -20.65 8.16
N LEU A 14 3.44 -20.38 9.32
CA LEU A 14 2.00 -20.18 9.40
C LEU A 14 1.55 -18.91 8.67
N ILE A 15 2.32 -17.83 8.79
CA ILE A 15 2.03 -16.57 8.09
C ILE A 15 2.20 -16.76 6.57
N ASP A 16 3.24 -17.47 6.10
CA ASP A 16 3.41 -17.79 4.67
C ASP A 16 2.22 -18.58 4.11
N ALA A 17 1.75 -19.56 4.87
CA ALA A 17 0.57 -20.34 4.48
C ALA A 17 -0.71 -19.49 4.45
N ALA A 18 -0.87 -18.59 5.41
CA ALA A 18 -1.99 -17.66 5.46
C ALA A 18 -1.97 -16.70 4.26
N GLU A 19 -0.82 -16.13 3.90
CA GLU A 19 -0.67 -15.30 2.70
C GLU A 19 -1.03 -16.07 1.43
N THR A 20 -0.61 -17.34 1.32
CA THR A 20 -0.96 -18.19 0.19
C THR A 20 -2.48 -18.36 0.07
N CYS A 21 -3.17 -18.62 1.18
CA CYS A 21 -4.63 -18.73 1.19
C CYS A 21 -5.32 -17.40 0.86
N LEU A 22 -4.83 -16.28 1.43
CA LEU A 22 -5.37 -14.94 1.16
C LEU A 22 -5.25 -14.56 -0.32
N ARG A 23 -4.15 -14.91 -0.98
CA ARG A 23 -3.95 -14.67 -2.43
C ARG A 23 -4.99 -15.38 -3.29
N VAL A 24 -5.39 -16.57 -2.90
CA VAL A 24 -6.30 -17.41 -3.69
C VAL A 24 -7.77 -17.10 -3.40
N LYS A 25 -8.12 -16.94 -2.12
CA LYS A 25 -9.53 -16.95 -1.67
C LYS A 25 -10.00 -15.66 -0.99
N GLY A 26 -9.10 -14.75 -0.60
CA GLY A 26 -9.45 -13.60 0.23
C GLY A 26 -9.63 -13.97 1.71
N ILE A 27 -10.10 -12.99 2.50
CA ILE A 27 -10.21 -13.11 3.95
C ILE A 27 -11.41 -13.96 4.36
N ARG A 28 -12.57 -13.68 3.75
CA ARG A 28 -13.85 -14.33 4.07
C ARG A 28 -13.77 -15.84 3.90
N ALA A 29 -13.31 -16.26 2.71
CA ALA A 29 -13.30 -17.66 2.33
C ALA A 29 -12.10 -18.45 2.89
N THR A 30 -11.05 -17.81 3.40
CA THR A 30 -9.93 -18.51 4.03
C THR A 30 -10.33 -19.07 5.39
N THR A 31 -9.99 -20.34 5.65
CA THR A 31 -10.24 -21.01 6.94
C THR A 31 -8.95 -21.41 7.63
N VAL A 32 -8.99 -21.50 8.98
CA VAL A 32 -7.84 -21.97 9.79
C VAL A 32 -7.40 -23.39 9.40
N SER A 33 -8.37 -24.24 9.00
CA SER A 33 -8.08 -25.62 8.59
C SER A 33 -7.24 -25.66 7.31
N GLU A 34 -7.57 -24.84 6.32
CA GLU A 34 -6.83 -24.73 5.07
C GLU A 34 -5.42 -24.18 5.30
N VAL A 35 -5.28 -23.15 6.16
CA VAL A 35 -3.95 -22.63 6.50
C VAL A 35 -3.10 -23.71 7.20
N ALA A 36 -3.67 -24.49 8.09
CA ALA A 36 -2.98 -25.59 8.74
C ALA A 36 -2.55 -26.69 7.74
N GLU A 37 -3.40 -26.99 6.76
CA GLU A 37 -3.10 -27.94 5.67
C GLU A 37 -1.95 -27.42 4.79
N VAL A 38 -2.01 -26.16 4.33
CA VAL A 38 -0.94 -25.53 3.53
C VAL A 38 0.37 -25.45 4.31
N ALA A 39 0.32 -25.16 5.60
CA ALA A 39 1.49 -25.15 6.49
C ALA A 39 1.99 -26.54 6.87
N GLN A 40 1.25 -27.61 6.54
CA GLN A 40 1.53 -29.01 6.89
C GLN A 40 1.64 -29.22 8.42
N VAL A 41 0.70 -28.64 9.17
CA VAL A 41 0.65 -28.75 10.64
C VAL A 41 -0.75 -29.15 11.12
N SER A 42 -0.87 -29.60 12.37
CA SER A 42 -2.17 -29.82 12.98
C SER A 42 -2.83 -28.50 13.38
N ARG A 43 -4.17 -28.45 13.39
CA ARG A 43 -4.92 -27.28 13.90
C ARG A 43 -4.56 -26.94 15.34
N GLY A 44 -4.38 -27.96 16.20
CA GLY A 44 -3.99 -27.75 17.58
C GLY A 44 -2.60 -27.11 17.71
N TRP A 45 -1.69 -27.43 16.80
CA TRP A 45 -0.38 -26.79 16.74
C TRP A 45 -0.48 -25.34 16.27
N LEU A 46 -1.31 -25.04 15.26
CA LEU A 46 -1.57 -23.69 14.79
C LEU A 46 -2.16 -22.80 15.92
N TYR A 47 -3.16 -23.31 16.66
CA TYR A 47 -3.78 -22.56 17.75
C TYR A 47 -2.85 -22.24 18.93
N ARG A 48 -1.70 -22.90 19.06
CA ARG A 48 -0.65 -22.52 20.03
C ARG A 48 0.08 -21.23 19.64
N HIS A 49 0.09 -20.89 18.35
CA HIS A 49 0.75 -19.68 17.84
C HIS A 49 -0.22 -18.53 17.57
N PHE A 50 -1.44 -18.85 17.20
CA PHE A 50 -2.50 -17.88 16.88
C PHE A 50 -3.82 -18.32 17.51
N PRO A 51 -4.39 -17.52 18.44
CA PRO A 51 -5.58 -17.92 19.19
C PRO A 51 -6.84 -18.06 18.32
N ASP A 52 -6.90 -17.35 17.19
CA ASP A 52 -8.05 -17.32 16.30
C ASP A 52 -7.66 -17.00 14.83
N LYS A 53 -8.68 -17.05 13.96
CA LYS A 53 -8.53 -16.72 12.54
C LYS A 53 -8.08 -15.27 12.33
N VAL A 54 -8.65 -14.34 13.09
CA VAL A 54 -8.41 -12.90 12.93
C VAL A 54 -6.95 -12.57 13.21
N SER A 55 -6.38 -13.08 14.31
CA SER A 55 -4.99 -12.86 14.67
C SER A 55 -4.01 -13.51 13.68
N LEU A 56 -4.36 -14.67 13.11
CA LEU A 56 -3.55 -15.35 12.09
C LEU A 56 -3.53 -14.55 10.77
N LEU A 57 -4.71 -14.25 10.24
CA LEU A 57 -4.83 -13.51 8.99
C LEU A 57 -4.37 -12.05 9.14
N GLY A 58 -4.58 -11.44 10.30
CA GLY A 58 -4.06 -10.12 10.63
C GLY A 58 -2.54 -10.05 10.57
N ALA A 59 -1.84 -11.03 11.12
CA ALA A 59 -0.38 -11.09 11.02
C ALA A 59 0.11 -11.20 9.56
N ALA A 60 -0.60 -11.94 8.71
CA ALA A 60 -0.29 -12.04 7.29
C ALA A 60 -0.59 -10.71 6.55
N ILE A 61 -1.72 -10.07 6.83
CA ILE A 61 -2.10 -8.78 6.24
C ILE A 61 -1.10 -7.68 6.62
N VAL A 62 -0.70 -7.58 7.89
CA VAL A 62 0.30 -6.61 8.34
C VAL A 62 1.62 -6.83 7.61
N ARG A 63 2.09 -8.08 7.49
CA ARG A 63 3.33 -8.38 6.77
C ARG A 63 3.25 -8.03 5.27
N LEU A 64 2.12 -8.31 4.61
CA LEU A 64 1.87 -7.91 3.22
C LEU A 64 1.84 -6.38 3.08
N ASN A 65 1.23 -5.68 4.03
CA ASN A 65 1.19 -4.23 4.07
C ASN A 65 2.59 -3.62 4.19
N ASP A 66 3.40 -4.11 5.14
CA ASP A 66 4.75 -3.61 5.36
C ASP A 66 5.65 -3.86 4.13
N ALA A 67 5.52 -5.02 3.49
CA ALA A 67 6.25 -5.35 2.26
C ALA A 67 5.86 -4.40 1.12
N TYR A 68 4.56 -4.19 0.89
CA TYR A 68 4.06 -3.28 -0.14
C TYR A 68 4.59 -1.85 0.02
N TRP A 69 4.50 -1.28 1.23
CA TRP A 69 4.98 0.08 1.49
C TRP A 69 6.50 0.18 1.41
N SER A 70 7.24 -0.85 1.81
CA SER A 70 8.69 -0.90 1.70
C SER A 70 9.15 -0.90 0.23
N GLU A 71 8.50 -1.70 -0.62
CA GLU A 71 8.76 -1.72 -2.06
C GLU A 71 8.41 -0.40 -2.72
N ALA A 72 7.24 0.17 -2.39
CA ALA A 72 6.82 1.48 -2.89
C ALA A 72 7.82 2.58 -2.51
N ARG A 73 8.28 2.64 -1.26
CA ARG A 73 9.33 3.59 -0.84
C ARG A 73 10.60 3.42 -1.66
N THR A 74 11.08 2.18 -1.80
CA THR A 74 12.29 1.88 -2.59
C THR A 74 12.18 2.36 -4.04
N LEU A 75 10.98 2.30 -4.61
CA LEU A 75 10.71 2.81 -5.96
C LEU A 75 10.74 4.34 -5.98
N LEU A 76 10.04 4.99 -5.07
CA LEU A 76 9.88 6.46 -5.04
C LEU A 76 11.20 7.16 -4.66
N ASP A 77 12.02 6.56 -3.81
CA ASP A 77 13.32 7.12 -3.39
C ASP A 77 14.33 7.23 -4.54
N ARG A 78 14.07 6.52 -5.65
CA ARG A 78 14.88 6.61 -6.90
C ARG A 78 14.38 7.68 -7.85
N CYS A 79 13.28 8.34 -7.54
CA CYS A 79 12.65 9.35 -8.39
C CYS A 79 13.09 10.74 -7.98
N GLU A 80 13.41 11.57 -8.96
CA GLU A 80 13.78 12.98 -8.74
C GLU A 80 12.55 13.88 -8.91
N GLY A 81 12.18 14.60 -7.83
CA GLY A 81 11.06 15.52 -7.80
C GLY A 81 9.71 14.86 -7.49
N LEU A 82 8.83 15.66 -6.89
CA LEU A 82 7.54 15.20 -6.39
C LEU A 82 6.61 14.71 -7.52
N ASP A 83 6.64 15.37 -8.66
CA ASP A 83 5.82 14.99 -9.83
C ASP A 83 6.17 13.60 -10.37
N GLU A 84 7.45 13.26 -10.35
CA GLU A 84 7.94 11.94 -10.77
C GLU A 84 7.62 10.87 -9.73
N GLN A 85 7.77 11.20 -8.45
CA GLN A 85 7.37 10.33 -7.35
C GLN A 85 5.87 10.01 -7.41
N MET A 86 5.01 11.01 -7.61
CA MET A 86 3.57 10.81 -7.77
C MET A 86 3.23 9.94 -8.97
N ALA A 87 3.87 10.19 -10.12
CA ALA A 87 3.64 9.38 -11.32
C ALA A 87 4.05 7.91 -11.10
N ALA A 88 5.22 7.69 -10.49
CA ALA A 88 5.66 6.35 -10.13
C ALA A 88 4.70 5.66 -9.14
N GLY A 89 4.18 6.40 -8.16
CA GLY A 89 3.19 5.91 -7.20
C GLY A 89 1.89 5.47 -7.87
N VAL A 90 1.35 6.26 -8.81
CA VAL A 90 0.14 5.91 -9.58
C VAL A 90 0.35 4.64 -10.39
N VAL A 91 1.45 4.55 -11.16
CA VAL A 91 1.75 3.37 -11.98
C VAL A 91 1.95 2.13 -11.12
N ASN A 92 2.67 2.24 -10.00
CA ASN A 92 2.86 1.14 -9.06
C ASN A 92 1.55 0.68 -8.42
N ALA A 93 0.70 1.62 -7.99
CA ALA A 93 -0.61 1.30 -7.43
C ALA A 93 -1.54 0.66 -8.47
N ARG A 94 -1.49 1.12 -9.74
CA ARG A 94 -2.23 0.51 -10.84
C ARG A 94 -1.77 -0.92 -11.11
N ALA A 95 -0.47 -1.14 -11.21
CA ALA A 95 0.10 -2.47 -11.40
C ALA A 95 -0.29 -3.41 -10.24
N ALA A 96 -0.26 -2.92 -9.00
CA ALA A 96 -0.71 -3.68 -7.83
C ALA A 96 -2.22 -3.97 -7.83
N TYR A 97 -3.04 -3.10 -8.42
CA TYR A 97 -4.48 -3.33 -8.55
C TYR A 97 -4.78 -4.39 -9.63
N ASP A 98 -4.06 -4.36 -10.75
CA ASP A 98 -4.25 -5.29 -11.87
C ASP A 98 -3.56 -6.64 -11.66
N ASP A 99 -2.56 -6.72 -10.79
CA ASP A 99 -1.84 -7.97 -10.53
C ASP A 99 -2.63 -8.89 -9.59
N PRO A 100 -3.06 -10.06 -10.06
CA PRO A 100 -3.69 -11.06 -9.19
C PRO A 100 -2.80 -11.48 -8.01
N GLY A 101 -1.49 -11.31 -8.12
CA GLY A 101 -0.51 -11.57 -7.06
C GLY A 101 -0.45 -10.47 -5.99
N ALA A 102 -0.80 -9.23 -6.33
CA ALA A 102 -0.82 -8.09 -5.41
C ALA A 102 -2.09 -8.07 -4.56
N VAL A 103 -2.17 -9.00 -3.65
CA VAL A 103 -3.37 -9.32 -2.87
C VAL A 103 -3.84 -8.18 -1.95
N LEU A 104 -2.92 -7.34 -1.47
CA LEU A 104 -3.23 -6.36 -0.43
C LEU A 104 -4.28 -5.33 -0.88
N MET A 105 -4.09 -4.72 -2.05
CA MET A 105 -5.02 -3.72 -2.57
C MET A 105 -6.39 -4.33 -2.85
N ARG A 106 -6.42 -5.52 -3.44
CA ARG A 106 -7.66 -6.26 -3.68
C ARG A 106 -8.41 -6.55 -2.38
N LEU A 107 -7.73 -7.05 -1.33
CA LEU A 107 -8.37 -7.30 -0.04
C LEU A 107 -8.95 -6.02 0.58
N ARG A 108 -8.24 -4.89 0.47
CA ARG A 108 -8.72 -3.59 0.97
C ARG A 108 -9.97 -3.09 0.23
N MET A 109 -10.06 -3.34 -1.07
CA MET A 109 -11.17 -2.85 -1.90
C MET A 109 -12.38 -3.78 -1.89
N ASP A 110 -12.14 -5.10 -1.92
CA ASP A 110 -13.21 -6.10 -2.07
C ASP A 110 -13.78 -6.55 -0.71
N GLU A 111 -12.96 -6.54 0.34
CA GLU A 111 -13.32 -7.03 1.68
C GLU A 111 -12.93 -6.02 2.78
N PRO A 112 -13.37 -4.74 2.71
CA PRO A 112 -12.87 -3.66 3.57
C PRO A 112 -13.18 -3.88 5.06
N GLU A 113 -14.34 -4.46 5.40
CA GLU A 113 -14.73 -4.71 6.78
C GLU A 113 -13.89 -5.82 7.41
N GLU A 114 -13.69 -6.92 6.70
CA GLU A 114 -12.87 -8.04 7.14
C GLU A 114 -11.40 -7.64 7.21
N PHE A 115 -10.94 -6.83 6.23
CA PHE A 115 -9.60 -6.27 6.24
C PHE A 115 -9.36 -5.43 7.49
N ALA A 116 -10.25 -4.50 7.81
CA ALA A 116 -10.16 -3.67 9.01
C ALA A 116 -10.20 -4.52 10.30
N ALA A 117 -11.07 -5.52 10.35
CA ALA A 117 -11.17 -6.42 11.50
C ALA A 117 -9.88 -7.24 11.73
N CYS A 118 -9.21 -7.68 10.66
CA CYS A 118 -7.98 -8.47 10.75
C CYS A 118 -6.75 -7.59 10.98
N ALA A 119 -6.65 -6.44 10.31
CA ALA A 119 -5.49 -5.55 10.41
C ALA A 119 -5.38 -4.85 11.79
N GLY A 120 -6.52 -4.68 12.49
CA GLY A 120 -6.55 -4.08 13.82
C GLY A 120 -5.99 -2.65 13.85
N ALA A 121 -5.48 -2.24 15.01
CA ALA A 121 -4.93 -0.89 15.21
C ALA A 121 -3.61 -0.62 14.44
N GLY A 122 -3.01 -1.64 13.81
CA GLY A 122 -1.79 -1.49 13.00
C GLY A 122 -2.02 -0.95 11.59
N VAL A 123 -3.29 -0.83 11.17
CA VAL A 123 -3.68 -0.26 9.87
C VAL A 123 -4.85 0.69 10.11
N ALA A 124 -4.58 1.98 10.00
CA ALA A 124 -5.57 3.02 10.28
C ALA A 124 -6.67 3.15 9.18
N GLY A 125 -6.51 2.42 8.09
CA GLY A 125 -7.37 2.45 6.94
C GLY A 125 -6.65 2.96 5.68
N LEU A 126 -7.28 2.81 4.50
CA LEU A 126 -6.62 3.10 3.23
C LEU A 126 -6.16 4.57 3.13
N MET A 127 -7.05 5.51 3.45
CA MET A 127 -6.72 6.95 3.32
C MET A 127 -5.70 7.44 4.34
N PRO A 128 -5.83 7.15 5.65
CA PRO A 128 -4.79 7.50 6.62
C PRO A 128 -3.42 6.91 6.29
N ASP A 129 -3.36 5.62 5.92
CA ASP A 129 -2.09 4.96 5.57
C ASP A 129 -1.44 5.57 4.33
N LEU A 130 -2.24 5.92 3.31
CA LEU A 130 -1.76 6.60 2.12
C LEU A 130 -1.28 8.04 2.43
N ALA A 131 -2.00 8.78 3.24
CA ALA A 131 -1.61 10.12 3.65
C ALA A 131 -0.28 10.08 4.42
N ASP A 132 -0.13 9.15 5.37
CA ASP A 132 1.11 8.97 6.13
C ASP A 132 2.27 8.49 5.24
N PHE A 133 1.99 7.71 4.21
CA PHE A 133 2.99 7.33 3.21
C PHE A 133 3.51 8.52 2.40
N TRP A 134 2.62 9.45 1.99
CA TRP A 134 3.00 10.61 1.17
C TRP A 134 3.59 11.77 1.99
N ARG A 135 3.31 11.86 3.27
CA ARG A 135 3.78 12.93 4.16
C ARG A 135 5.29 13.22 4.06
N PRO A 136 6.21 12.24 4.19
CA PRO A 136 7.64 12.51 4.11
C PRO A 136 8.09 13.05 2.75
N TYR A 137 7.45 12.62 1.65
CA TYR A 137 7.75 13.11 0.31
C TYR A 137 7.30 14.56 0.12
N LEU A 138 6.17 14.93 0.70
CA LEU A 138 5.68 16.32 0.68
C LEU A 138 6.54 17.24 1.54
N VAL A 139 6.98 16.80 2.71
CA VAL A 139 7.95 17.56 3.54
C VAL A 139 9.23 17.80 2.76
N ALA A 140 9.83 16.76 2.17
CA ALA A 140 11.03 16.89 1.36
C ALA A 140 10.83 17.77 0.12
N ALA A 141 9.63 17.75 -0.49
CA ALA A 141 9.30 18.60 -1.61
C ALA A 141 9.10 20.07 -1.19
N GLN A 142 8.58 20.32 0.01
CA GLN A 142 8.50 21.68 0.59
C GLN A 142 9.89 22.26 0.86
N GLU A 143 10.84 21.45 1.33
CA GLU A 143 12.25 21.84 1.50
C GLU A 143 12.95 22.16 0.16
N ARG A 144 12.43 21.65 -0.96
CA ARG A 144 12.93 21.91 -2.34
C ARG A 144 12.13 22.98 -3.09
N ASP A 145 11.25 23.71 -2.41
CA ASP A 145 10.37 24.72 -3.01
C ASP A 145 9.42 24.16 -4.12
N GLU A 146 9.16 22.85 -4.12
CA GLU A 146 8.19 22.22 -5.02
C GLU A 146 6.76 22.31 -4.48
N VAL A 147 6.61 22.44 -3.16
CA VAL A 147 5.38 22.64 -2.39
C VAL A 147 5.49 23.96 -1.63
N HIS A 148 4.37 24.69 -1.53
CA HIS A 148 4.34 25.98 -0.84
C HIS A 148 4.78 25.87 0.62
N ALA A 149 5.55 26.84 1.10
CA ALA A 149 6.09 26.83 2.47
C ALA A 149 5.00 26.85 3.57
N ASP A 150 3.87 27.50 3.30
CA ASP A 150 2.73 27.61 4.23
C ASP A 150 1.70 26.48 4.03
N ALA A 151 1.93 25.51 3.13
CA ALA A 151 1.01 24.40 2.94
C ALA A 151 0.94 23.53 4.19
N ASP A 152 -0.27 23.25 4.67
CA ASP A 152 -0.49 22.21 5.68
C ASP A 152 -0.19 20.84 5.07
N ILE A 153 0.92 20.24 5.52
CA ILE A 153 1.38 18.95 4.99
C ILE A 153 0.39 17.82 5.30
N GLY A 154 -0.38 17.92 6.39
CA GLY A 154 -1.41 16.93 6.71
C GLY A 154 -2.55 16.94 5.71
N GLU A 155 -3.10 18.12 5.44
CA GLU A 155 -4.17 18.31 4.44
C GLU A 155 -3.67 17.98 3.03
N ALA A 156 -2.47 18.44 2.67
CA ALA A 156 -1.84 18.15 1.39
C ALA A 156 -1.64 16.64 1.18
N ALA A 157 -1.20 15.91 2.21
CA ALA A 157 -0.98 14.47 2.14
C ALA A 157 -2.29 13.69 1.93
N GLU A 158 -3.36 14.07 2.64
CA GLU A 158 -4.67 13.45 2.45
C GLU A 158 -5.24 13.77 1.06
N TRP A 159 -5.12 15.02 0.60
CA TRP A 159 -5.56 15.42 -0.73
C TRP A 159 -4.80 14.66 -1.83
N VAL A 160 -3.46 14.59 -1.74
CA VAL A 160 -2.63 13.82 -2.67
C VAL A 160 -3.02 12.35 -2.67
N ALA A 161 -3.20 11.75 -1.49
CA ALA A 161 -3.63 10.36 -1.38
C ALA A 161 -4.95 10.10 -2.12
N ARG A 162 -5.95 10.99 -1.96
CA ARG A 162 -7.25 10.90 -2.65
C ARG A 162 -7.11 11.00 -4.16
N VAL A 163 -6.34 11.96 -4.65
CA VAL A 163 -6.14 12.15 -6.09
C VAL A 163 -5.42 10.96 -6.70
N LEU A 164 -4.31 10.52 -6.10
CA LEU A 164 -3.49 9.46 -6.68
C LEU A 164 -4.18 8.09 -6.64
N ILE A 165 -4.93 7.76 -5.58
CA ILE A 165 -5.71 6.52 -5.55
C ILE A 165 -6.82 6.54 -6.61
N SER A 166 -7.47 7.70 -6.83
CA SER A 166 -8.47 7.85 -7.88
C SER A 166 -7.84 7.65 -9.27
N LEU A 167 -6.70 8.28 -9.55
CA LEU A 167 -6.01 8.12 -10.82
C LEU A 167 -5.56 6.69 -11.11
N SER A 168 -5.21 5.93 -10.08
CA SER A 168 -4.73 4.55 -10.23
C SER A 168 -5.86 3.51 -10.33
N THR A 169 -7.00 3.72 -9.68
CA THR A 169 -8.03 2.68 -9.50
C THR A 169 -9.32 2.95 -10.27
N VAL A 170 -9.66 4.23 -10.51
CA VAL A 170 -10.89 4.60 -11.21
C VAL A 170 -10.63 4.70 -12.72
N PRO A 171 -11.29 3.91 -13.57
CA PRO A 171 -11.14 4.00 -15.01
C PRO A 171 -11.50 5.39 -15.56
N GLY A 172 -10.75 5.86 -16.56
CA GLY A 172 -11.02 7.10 -17.27
C GLY A 172 -10.62 6.99 -18.73
N ASP A 173 -11.18 7.86 -19.58
CA ASP A 173 -10.97 7.80 -21.03
C ASP A 173 -9.76 8.59 -21.54
N THR A 174 -9.18 9.47 -20.71
CA THR A 174 -8.18 10.44 -21.13
C THR A 174 -6.79 10.23 -20.52
N LEU A 175 -6.69 9.42 -19.50
CA LEU A 175 -5.44 9.11 -18.79
C LEU A 175 -5.18 7.61 -18.82
N ASP A 176 -4.04 7.22 -19.39
CA ASP A 176 -3.51 5.87 -19.22
C ASP A 176 -2.70 5.80 -17.91
N PRO A 177 -3.19 5.16 -16.84
CA PRO A 177 -2.50 5.07 -15.56
C PRO A 177 -1.31 4.09 -15.58
N THR A 178 -1.06 3.41 -16.68
CA THR A 178 0.09 2.51 -16.86
C THR A 178 1.28 3.21 -17.52
N ASP A 179 1.05 4.32 -18.22
CA ASP A 179 2.11 5.12 -18.86
C ASP A 179 2.59 6.22 -17.90
N ARG A 180 3.79 6.01 -17.36
CA ARG A 180 4.42 6.93 -16.40
C ARG A 180 4.62 8.35 -16.94
N ALA A 181 4.95 8.50 -18.21
CA ALA A 181 5.17 9.82 -18.82
C ALA A 181 3.84 10.58 -18.95
N VAL A 182 2.77 9.89 -19.34
CA VAL A 182 1.42 10.43 -19.43
C VAL A 182 0.91 10.84 -18.04
N VAL A 183 1.07 9.96 -17.05
CA VAL A 183 0.69 10.26 -15.65
C VAL A 183 1.49 11.44 -15.11
N ARG A 184 2.81 11.49 -15.35
CA ARG A 184 3.64 12.62 -14.93
C ARG A 184 3.19 13.94 -15.54
N ALA A 185 2.92 13.96 -16.84
CA ALA A 185 2.41 15.16 -17.50
C ALA A 185 1.07 15.62 -16.92
N HIS A 186 0.19 14.69 -16.59
CA HIS A 186 -1.09 14.97 -15.94
C HIS A 186 -0.89 15.53 -14.52
N VAL A 187 -0.05 14.91 -13.72
CA VAL A 187 0.31 15.38 -12.36
C VAL A 187 0.87 16.80 -12.41
N ARG A 188 1.82 17.07 -13.31
CA ARG A 188 2.40 18.41 -13.48
C ARG A 188 1.36 19.47 -13.84
N ARG A 189 0.39 19.11 -14.67
CA ARG A 189 -0.61 20.02 -15.18
C ARG A 189 -1.73 20.31 -14.20
N TYR A 190 -2.19 19.32 -13.47
CA TYR A 190 -3.43 19.40 -12.69
C TYR A 190 -3.25 19.21 -11.18
N VAL A 191 -2.21 18.50 -10.73
CA VAL A 191 -1.98 18.22 -9.31
C VAL A 191 -0.96 19.20 -8.72
N MET A 192 0.21 19.33 -9.32
CA MET A 192 1.28 20.20 -8.81
C MET A 192 0.88 21.66 -8.64
N PRO A 193 0.03 22.29 -9.48
CA PRO A 193 -0.41 23.67 -9.26
C PRO A 193 -1.15 23.87 -7.94
N GLY A 194 -1.91 22.86 -7.46
CA GLY A 194 -2.60 22.93 -6.18
C GLY A 194 -1.68 22.83 -4.95
N LEU A 195 -0.44 22.41 -5.14
CA LEU A 195 0.57 22.31 -4.08
C LEU A 195 1.55 23.49 -4.08
N ARG A 196 1.59 24.26 -5.14
CA ARG A 196 2.46 25.44 -5.29
C ARG A 196 1.77 26.70 -4.79
N ALA A 197 2.54 27.70 -4.45
CA ALA A 197 2.01 29.02 -4.12
C ALA A 197 1.15 29.54 -5.28
N ASP A 198 -0.02 30.07 -4.95
CA ASP A 198 -0.75 30.92 -5.87
C ASP A 198 -0.02 32.27 -5.95
N PRO A 199 0.58 32.63 -7.11
CA PRO A 199 1.29 33.90 -7.24
C PRO A 199 0.36 35.11 -7.03
N ALA A 200 -0.96 34.92 -6.96
CA ALA A 200 -1.94 35.97 -6.69
C ALA A 200 -2.16 36.29 -5.20
N GLN A 201 -1.64 35.47 -4.28
CA GLN A 201 -1.75 35.70 -2.82
C GLN A 201 -0.52 36.35 -2.19
N SER A 202 0.52 36.66 -2.97
CA SER A 202 1.74 37.36 -2.51
C SER A 202 1.64 38.87 -2.73
N VAL A 203 0.56 39.51 -2.21
CA VAL A 203 0.40 40.97 -2.19
C VAL A 203 0.09 41.42 -0.78
#